data_ab68504f8980aed7dbc50209a2d4e3b5
#
_entry.id   ab68504f8980aed7dbc50209a2d4e3b5
#
_cell.length_a   1.000
_cell.length_b   1.000
_cell.length_c   1.000
_cell.angle_alpha   90.00
_cell.angle_beta   90.00
_cell.angle_gamma   90.00
#
_symmetry.space_group_name_H-M   'P 1'
#
loop_
_entity.id
_entity.type
_entity.pdbx_description
1 polymer ?
#
loop_
_entity_poly.entity_id
_entity_poly.type
_entity_poly.pdbx_seq_one_letter_code
_entity_poly.pdbx_strand_id
1 'polypeptide(L)'
;MEQMDLTIFDLSPIAMWLQDFSGIKKIFDQWTAQGIPDIKQHLLEDTSRLKPCLAAIRTIHINQSTLILYEADDLAEILEKFPEMHTENTELLHIQFFSALWNKEKDCSIQVVNLSCKGKKIDIQLRANILTDAKESWDRVLLTTEDISQCQNARRIAESLFLHSPTALWVKDYSQIKSLFNQLLANNVTDLDQYIQQNPDFLFLCFENIRSVGVNQALLDLFNANNEQHFYQHLNHIFRENYQQNFYKQLLHLWDGHHQLKRECEYRSINGDLLHVLEQFVIFPDSKHNWDTVQIAFTDLTERKKLEDHLLYASKHDQLTQLYNRTFFVGEIQRLQTTPFSSLSCIYLDINGLKRINDLQGHHIGDLLIQRFANLLKKSTITTPYSVSRIGGDEFVILMPESNYQHIELLLKIIKQEIELDQINNPQHPLHVAIGYATTHHYKNIDELLKKADKIMYQDKQAYYLLKTD
;
A
#
# COMPACT_ATOMS: atom_id res chain seq x y z
N MET A 1 -60.07 -8.75 -32.14
CA MET A 1 -59.41 -8.86 -30.81
C MET A 1 -58.51 -10.10 -30.90
N GLU A 2 -57.32 -9.92 -31.46
CA GLU A 2 -56.35 -11.03 -31.50
C GLU A 2 -55.96 -11.35 -30.07
N GLN A 3 -56.26 -12.58 -29.64
CA GLN A 3 -55.83 -13.14 -28.36
C GLN A 3 -54.30 -13.11 -28.38
N MET A 4 -53.72 -12.24 -27.57
CA MET A 4 -52.34 -12.39 -27.18
C MET A 4 -52.20 -13.86 -26.76
N ASP A 5 -51.25 -14.58 -27.37
CA ASP A 5 -51.07 -15.99 -27.01
C ASP A 5 -50.52 -16.05 -25.56
N LEU A 6 -51.43 -16.14 -24.60
CA LEU A 6 -51.16 -16.21 -23.17
C LEU A 6 -50.24 -17.38 -22.85
N THR A 7 -50.21 -18.39 -23.74
CA THR A 7 -49.32 -19.55 -23.55
C THR A 7 -47.84 -19.13 -23.63
N ILE A 8 -47.48 -18.27 -24.59
CA ILE A 8 -46.08 -17.75 -24.70
C ILE A 8 -45.74 -16.83 -23.49
N PHE A 9 -46.70 -16.02 -23.07
CA PHE A 9 -46.55 -15.15 -21.91
C PHE A 9 -46.31 -15.97 -20.62
N ASP A 10 -47.10 -17.03 -20.40
CA ASP A 10 -47.03 -17.88 -19.21
C ASP A 10 -45.78 -18.78 -19.21
N LEU A 11 -45.28 -19.20 -20.37
CA LEU A 11 -44.08 -20.02 -20.51
C LEU A 11 -42.78 -19.19 -20.48
N SER A 12 -42.86 -17.86 -20.50
CA SER A 12 -41.66 -17.01 -20.44
C SER A 12 -40.87 -17.21 -19.15
N PRO A 13 -39.55 -17.42 -19.20
CA PRO A 13 -38.72 -17.51 -18.02
C PRO A 13 -38.51 -16.16 -17.30
N ILE A 14 -38.90 -15.06 -17.96
CA ILE A 14 -38.82 -13.71 -17.38
C ILE A 14 -40.16 -13.42 -16.69
N ALA A 15 -40.09 -12.88 -15.48
CA ALA A 15 -41.27 -12.44 -14.76
C ALA A 15 -41.93 -11.25 -15.46
N MET A 16 -43.22 -11.41 -15.82
CA MET A 16 -43.98 -10.45 -16.64
C MET A 16 -45.31 -10.10 -16.01
N TRP A 17 -45.68 -8.81 -16.12
CA TRP A 17 -46.95 -8.26 -15.70
C TRP A 17 -47.60 -7.58 -16.87
N LEU A 18 -48.82 -7.90 -17.15
CA LEU A 18 -49.66 -7.15 -18.08
C LEU A 18 -50.56 -6.23 -17.27
N GLN A 19 -50.41 -4.92 -17.43
CA GLN A 19 -51.11 -3.91 -16.65
C GLN A 19 -51.86 -2.92 -17.57
N ASP A 20 -52.93 -2.37 -17.02
CA ASP A 20 -53.70 -1.29 -17.63
C ASP A 20 -53.33 0.04 -16.96
N PHE A 21 -52.66 0.93 -17.69
CA PHE A 21 -52.25 2.28 -17.25
C PHE A 21 -53.16 3.38 -17.83
N SER A 22 -54.33 3.02 -18.39
CA SER A 22 -55.25 4.01 -18.97
C SER A 22 -55.68 5.08 -17.96
N GLY A 23 -55.77 4.69 -16.67
CA GLY A 23 -56.04 5.63 -15.59
C GLY A 23 -54.92 6.64 -15.37
N ILE A 24 -53.67 6.17 -15.43
CA ILE A 24 -52.47 7.06 -15.33
C ILE A 24 -52.45 8.00 -16.53
N LYS A 25 -52.70 7.50 -17.72
CA LYS A 25 -52.74 8.31 -18.94
C LYS A 25 -53.73 9.47 -18.84
N LYS A 26 -54.94 9.21 -18.30
CA LYS A 26 -55.93 10.26 -18.04
C LYS A 26 -55.44 11.32 -17.06
N ILE A 27 -54.76 10.93 -15.97
CA ILE A 27 -54.17 11.85 -15.02
C ILE A 27 -53.10 12.72 -15.71
N PHE A 28 -52.22 12.10 -16.48
CA PHE A 28 -51.19 12.80 -17.22
C PHE A 28 -51.74 13.77 -18.25
N ASP A 29 -52.81 13.39 -18.99
CA ASP A 29 -53.50 14.26 -19.96
C ASP A 29 -54.13 15.46 -19.26
N GLN A 30 -54.70 15.30 -18.04
CA GLN A 30 -55.21 16.40 -17.22
C GLN A 30 -54.08 17.36 -16.79
N TRP A 31 -52.94 16.82 -16.33
CA TRP A 31 -51.79 17.66 -15.98
C TRP A 31 -51.22 18.42 -17.18
N THR A 32 -51.17 17.77 -18.33
CA THR A 32 -50.78 18.44 -19.58
C THR A 32 -51.75 19.59 -19.95
N ALA A 33 -53.06 19.37 -19.82
CA ALA A 33 -54.07 20.42 -20.05
C ALA A 33 -53.99 21.58 -19.03
N GLN A 34 -53.48 21.33 -17.83
CA GLN A 34 -53.21 22.33 -16.81
C GLN A 34 -51.89 23.09 -17.02
N GLY A 35 -51.13 22.74 -18.09
CA GLY A 35 -49.89 23.39 -18.46
C GLY A 35 -48.66 23.00 -17.60
N ILE A 36 -48.67 21.84 -16.98
CA ILE A 36 -47.53 21.29 -16.23
C ILE A 36 -46.45 20.86 -17.21
N PRO A 37 -45.26 21.53 -17.22
CA PRO A 37 -44.25 21.24 -18.22
C PRO A 37 -43.34 20.04 -17.83
N ASP A 38 -43.17 19.79 -16.53
CA ASP A 38 -42.29 18.77 -15.99
C ASP A 38 -42.99 18.00 -14.84
N ILE A 39 -43.35 16.76 -15.14
CA ILE A 39 -43.98 15.89 -14.15
C ILE A 39 -43.03 15.55 -12.96
N LYS A 40 -41.73 15.44 -13.22
CA LYS A 40 -40.76 15.11 -12.15
C LYS A 40 -40.77 16.18 -11.08
N GLN A 41 -40.67 17.44 -11.47
CA GLN A 41 -40.75 18.55 -10.54
C GLN A 41 -42.12 18.61 -9.84
N HIS A 42 -43.20 18.43 -10.59
CA HIS A 42 -44.57 18.43 -10.08
C HIS A 42 -44.82 17.36 -9.01
N LEU A 43 -44.23 16.16 -9.15
CA LEU A 43 -44.34 15.08 -8.18
C LEU A 43 -43.37 15.26 -7.00
N LEU A 44 -42.20 15.88 -7.21
CA LEU A 44 -41.25 16.20 -6.13
C LEU A 44 -41.76 17.30 -5.21
N GLU A 45 -42.52 18.27 -5.73
CA GLU A 45 -43.14 19.36 -4.94
C GLU A 45 -44.20 18.81 -3.98
N ASP A 46 -44.92 17.76 -4.35
CA ASP A 46 -45.93 17.10 -3.54
C ASP A 46 -46.05 15.63 -3.88
N THR A 47 -45.37 14.77 -3.11
CA THR A 47 -45.33 13.31 -3.32
C THR A 47 -46.72 12.63 -3.10
N SER A 48 -47.68 13.32 -2.44
CA SER A 48 -49.03 12.78 -2.28
C SER A 48 -49.74 12.56 -3.61
N ARG A 49 -49.32 13.26 -4.68
CA ARG A 49 -49.81 13.11 -6.06
C ARG A 49 -49.45 11.75 -6.70
N LEU A 50 -48.51 11.01 -6.11
CA LEU A 50 -48.22 9.63 -6.53
C LEU A 50 -49.34 8.67 -6.19
N LYS A 51 -50.02 8.85 -5.07
CA LYS A 51 -51.10 7.95 -4.61
C LYS A 51 -52.21 7.71 -5.66
N PRO A 52 -52.81 8.75 -6.30
CA PRO A 52 -53.80 8.53 -7.33
C PRO A 52 -53.22 7.87 -8.58
N CYS A 53 -51.95 8.11 -8.93
CA CYS A 53 -51.28 7.44 -10.05
C CYS A 53 -51.11 5.94 -9.78
N LEU A 54 -50.64 5.58 -8.62
CA LEU A 54 -50.46 4.18 -8.24
C LEU A 54 -51.80 3.45 -8.10
N ALA A 55 -52.82 4.10 -7.54
CA ALA A 55 -54.17 3.55 -7.43
C ALA A 55 -54.86 3.36 -8.79
N ALA A 56 -54.42 4.07 -9.83
CA ALA A 56 -54.94 3.95 -11.18
C ALA A 56 -54.32 2.80 -11.99
N ILE A 57 -53.33 2.10 -11.46
CA ILE A 57 -52.75 0.91 -12.07
C ILE A 57 -53.67 -0.27 -11.84
N ARG A 58 -54.03 -1.01 -12.90
CA ARG A 58 -54.78 -2.24 -12.79
C ARG A 58 -54.00 -3.39 -13.41
N THR A 59 -53.63 -4.38 -12.59
CA THR A 59 -53.00 -5.61 -13.08
C THR A 59 -54.03 -6.47 -13.80
N ILE A 60 -53.79 -6.81 -15.07
CA ILE A 60 -54.64 -7.63 -15.90
C ILE A 60 -54.23 -9.10 -15.74
N HIS A 61 -52.93 -9.39 -15.84
CA HIS A 61 -52.39 -10.74 -15.77
C HIS A 61 -50.93 -10.74 -15.36
N ILE A 62 -50.49 -11.83 -14.74
CA ILE A 62 -49.09 -12.11 -14.43
C ILE A 62 -48.75 -13.52 -14.88
N ASN A 63 -47.49 -13.77 -15.27
CA ASN A 63 -47.06 -15.11 -15.64
C ASN A 63 -46.54 -15.92 -14.46
N GLN A 64 -46.31 -17.21 -14.68
CA GLN A 64 -45.82 -18.16 -13.65
C GLN A 64 -44.45 -17.73 -13.10
N SER A 65 -43.57 -17.16 -13.90
CA SER A 65 -42.25 -16.67 -13.44
C SER A 65 -42.38 -15.52 -12.44
N THR A 66 -43.42 -14.70 -12.56
CA THR A 66 -43.72 -13.64 -11.58
C THR A 66 -44.13 -14.25 -10.22
N LEU A 67 -44.97 -15.27 -10.21
CA LEU A 67 -45.34 -15.98 -8.97
C LEU A 67 -44.13 -16.59 -8.28
N ILE A 68 -43.24 -17.23 -9.05
CA ILE A 68 -41.99 -17.81 -8.55
C ILE A 68 -41.07 -16.74 -7.97
N LEU A 69 -40.86 -15.62 -8.68
CA LEU A 69 -39.99 -14.54 -8.27
C LEU A 69 -40.42 -13.93 -6.92
N TYR A 70 -41.75 -13.71 -6.79
CA TYR A 70 -42.31 -13.12 -5.57
C TYR A 70 -42.73 -14.14 -4.52
N GLU A 71 -42.46 -15.44 -4.74
CA GLU A 71 -42.79 -16.54 -3.81
C GLU A 71 -44.27 -16.56 -3.43
N ALA A 72 -45.16 -16.28 -4.41
CA ALA A 72 -46.61 -16.20 -4.23
C ALA A 72 -47.34 -17.40 -4.85
N ASP A 73 -48.48 -17.77 -4.33
CA ASP A 73 -49.29 -18.84 -4.82
C ASP A 73 -50.18 -18.36 -6.01
N ASP A 74 -50.66 -17.12 -5.94
CA ASP A 74 -51.49 -16.52 -6.99
C ASP A 74 -51.40 -14.98 -7.04
N LEU A 75 -52.07 -14.36 -8.02
CA LEU A 75 -52.12 -12.90 -8.17
C LEU A 75 -52.82 -12.22 -6.98
N ALA A 76 -53.80 -12.85 -6.35
CA ALA A 76 -54.54 -12.24 -5.26
C ALA A 76 -53.63 -12.04 -4.01
N GLU A 77 -52.75 -13.02 -3.69
CA GLU A 77 -51.77 -12.91 -2.64
C GLU A 77 -50.79 -11.76 -2.90
N ILE A 78 -50.30 -11.61 -4.15
CA ILE A 78 -49.39 -10.51 -4.51
C ILE A 78 -50.08 -9.15 -4.29
N LEU A 79 -51.35 -9.02 -4.78
CA LEU A 79 -52.06 -7.75 -4.67
C LEU A 79 -52.40 -7.39 -3.22
N GLU A 80 -52.67 -8.36 -2.34
CA GLU A 80 -52.90 -8.15 -0.94
C GLU A 80 -51.66 -7.65 -0.21
N LYS A 81 -50.49 -8.27 -0.50
CA LYS A 81 -49.20 -7.93 0.12
C LYS A 81 -48.43 -6.80 -0.58
N PHE A 82 -48.94 -6.32 -1.72
CA PHE A 82 -48.27 -5.31 -2.53
C PHE A 82 -47.82 -4.05 -1.77
N PRO A 83 -48.58 -3.50 -0.82
CA PRO A 83 -48.14 -2.36 -0.01
C PRO A 83 -46.90 -2.66 0.85
N GLU A 84 -46.76 -3.91 1.29
CA GLU A 84 -45.65 -4.37 2.18
C GLU A 84 -44.40 -4.75 1.37
N MET A 85 -44.55 -4.97 0.07
CA MET A 85 -43.45 -5.39 -0.82
C MET A 85 -42.48 -4.26 -1.16
N HIS A 86 -42.81 -3.03 -0.82
CA HIS A 86 -42.00 -1.85 -1.14
C HIS A 86 -41.11 -1.48 0.06
N THR A 87 -39.86 -1.11 -0.24
CA THR A 87 -38.90 -0.65 0.74
C THR A 87 -38.85 0.89 0.82
N GLU A 88 -38.16 1.45 1.81
CA GLU A 88 -37.90 2.88 1.91
C GLU A 88 -37.23 3.43 0.62
N ASN A 89 -37.66 4.60 0.13
CA ASN A 89 -37.28 5.26 -1.13
C ASN A 89 -38.05 4.85 -2.40
N THR A 90 -39.08 4.05 -2.30
CA THR A 90 -39.88 3.65 -3.46
C THR A 90 -40.58 4.85 -4.15
N GLU A 91 -40.87 5.91 -3.40
CA GLU A 91 -41.50 7.13 -3.96
C GLU A 91 -40.65 7.82 -5.05
N LEU A 92 -39.33 7.99 -4.81
CA LEU A 92 -38.41 8.56 -5.78
C LEU A 92 -38.29 7.71 -7.05
N LEU A 93 -38.31 6.40 -6.89
CA LEU A 93 -38.26 5.45 -8.01
C LEU A 93 -39.55 5.50 -8.84
N HIS A 94 -40.72 5.61 -8.19
CA HIS A 94 -41.99 5.83 -8.90
C HIS A 94 -41.99 7.18 -9.67
N ILE A 95 -41.45 8.26 -9.07
CA ILE A 95 -41.30 9.54 -9.76
C ILE A 95 -40.44 9.40 -11.00
N GLN A 96 -39.29 8.70 -10.92
CA GLN A 96 -38.43 8.45 -12.08
C GLN A 96 -39.17 7.63 -13.15
N PHE A 97 -39.84 6.57 -12.74
CA PHE A 97 -40.60 5.71 -13.65
C PHE A 97 -41.71 6.46 -14.39
N PHE A 98 -42.54 7.23 -13.64
CA PHE A 98 -43.59 8.03 -14.24
C PHE A 98 -43.07 9.19 -15.11
N SER A 99 -41.91 9.75 -14.75
CA SER A 99 -41.27 10.77 -15.61
C SER A 99 -40.78 10.20 -16.91
N ALA A 100 -40.22 8.98 -16.92
CA ALA A 100 -39.79 8.28 -18.13
C ALA A 100 -40.99 7.95 -19.04
N LEU A 101 -42.10 7.50 -18.45
CA LEU A 101 -43.36 7.27 -19.18
C LEU A 101 -43.95 8.56 -19.76
N TRP A 102 -43.94 9.64 -19.00
CA TRP A 102 -44.41 10.97 -19.48
C TRP A 102 -43.61 11.47 -20.68
N ASN A 103 -42.29 11.35 -20.59
CA ASN A 103 -41.34 11.80 -21.61
C ASN A 103 -41.35 10.88 -22.87
N LYS A 104 -42.07 9.76 -22.81
CA LYS A 104 -42.09 8.72 -23.87
C LYS A 104 -40.69 8.19 -24.16
N GLU A 105 -39.89 8.02 -23.13
CA GLU A 105 -38.53 7.44 -23.24
C GLU A 105 -38.62 6.02 -23.79
N LYS A 106 -37.67 5.66 -24.68
CA LYS A 106 -37.68 4.33 -25.32
C LYS A 106 -37.32 3.20 -24.33
N ASP A 107 -36.59 3.53 -23.28
CA ASP A 107 -36.15 2.57 -22.26
C ASP A 107 -36.60 3.09 -20.86
N CYS A 108 -37.81 2.70 -20.49
CA CYS A 108 -38.33 2.99 -19.15
C CYS A 108 -37.91 1.86 -18.23
N SER A 109 -36.69 2.00 -17.65
CA SER A 109 -36.07 1.00 -16.79
C SER A 109 -35.67 1.59 -15.45
N ILE A 110 -35.99 0.90 -14.35
CA ILE A 110 -35.57 1.25 -12.99
C ILE A 110 -35.06 0.02 -12.26
N GLN A 111 -34.10 0.25 -11.33
CA GLN A 111 -33.67 -0.78 -10.37
C GLN A 111 -34.30 -0.47 -9.01
N VAL A 112 -34.91 -1.46 -8.40
CA VAL A 112 -35.61 -1.32 -7.13
C VAL A 112 -35.41 -2.56 -6.26
N VAL A 113 -35.43 -2.37 -4.95
CA VAL A 113 -35.44 -3.48 -3.98
C VAL A 113 -36.86 -3.72 -3.53
N ASN A 114 -37.38 -4.91 -3.83
CA ASN A 114 -38.70 -5.36 -3.38
C ASN A 114 -38.54 -6.47 -2.32
N LEU A 115 -39.64 -6.74 -1.62
CA LEU A 115 -39.78 -7.93 -0.79
C LEU A 115 -40.66 -8.96 -1.53
N SER A 116 -40.32 -10.26 -1.42
CA SER A 116 -41.24 -11.33 -1.78
C SER A 116 -42.43 -11.41 -0.82
N CYS A 117 -43.45 -12.14 -1.16
CA CYS A 117 -44.59 -12.41 -0.26
C CYS A 117 -44.19 -13.12 1.06
N LYS A 118 -42.99 -13.72 1.10
CA LYS A 118 -42.38 -14.34 2.30
C LYS A 118 -41.33 -13.44 2.98
N GLY A 119 -41.20 -12.18 2.57
CA GLY A 119 -40.30 -11.19 3.18
C GLY A 119 -38.83 -11.27 2.72
N LYS A 120 -38.51 -12.04 1.70
CA LYS A 120 -37.16 -12.10 1.10
C LYS A 120 -36.90 -10.83 0.29
N LYS A 121 -35.75 -10.18 0.52
CA LYS A 121 -35.30 -9.05 -0.31
C LYS A 121 -34.88 -9.53 -1.70
N ILE A 122 -35.37 -8.86 -2.73
CA ILE A 122 -35.08 -9.13 -4.14
C ILE A 122 -34.68 -7.83 -4.80
N ASP A 123 -33.45 -7.76 -5.32
CA ASP A 123 -33.01 -6.65 -6.17
C ASP A 123 -33.56 -6.92 -7.59
N ILE A 124 -34.44 -6.07 -8.08
CA ILE A 124 -35.07 -6.27 -9.41
C ILE A 124 -34.74 -5.11 -10.34
N GLN A 125 -34.60 -5.45 -11.63
CA GLN A 125 -34.67 -4.49 -12.72
C GLN A 125 -36.07 -4.56 -13.36
N LEU A 126 -36.80 -3.47 -13.26
CA LEU A 126 -38.14 -3.34 -13.84
C LEU A 126 -38.05 -2.56 -15.14
N ARG A 127 -38.65 -3.08 -16.21
CA ARG A 127 -38.77 -2.37 -17.49
C ARG A 127 -40.25 -2.36 -17.93
N ALA A 128 -40.71 -1.21 -18.47
CA ALA A 128 -42.06 -1.04 -18.96
C ALA A 128 -42.06 -0.76 -20.46
N ASN A 129 -42.95 -1.47 -21.17
CA ASN A 129 -43.17 -1.29 -22.59
C ASN A 129 -44.67 -1.18 -22.85
N ILE A 130 -45.08 -0.06 -23.46
CA ILE A 130 -46.47 0.10 -23.93
C ILE A 130 -46.61 -0.68 -25.23
N LEU A 131 -47.55 -1.60 -25.29
CA LEU A 131 -47.78 -2.42 -26.48
C LEU A 131 -48.19 -1.54 -27.68
N THR A 132 -47.79 -1.96 -28.89
CA THR A 132 -47.85 -1.12 -30.08
C THR A 132 -49.26 -0.66 -30.43
N ASP A 133 -50.25 -1.52 -30.18
CA ASP A 133 -51.69 -1.25 -30.38
C ASP A 133 -52.36 -0.47 -29.23
N ALA A 134 -51.68 -0.31 -28.11
CA ALA A 134 -52.14 0.41 -26.91
C ALA A 134 -51.43 1.74 -26.65
N LYS A 135 -50.66 2.28 -27.63
CA LYS A 135 -49.85 3.50 -27.45
C LYS A 135 -50.64 4.76 -27.14
N GLU A 136 -51.86 4.84 -27.59
CA GLU A 136 -52.74 5.98 -27.34
C GLU A 136 -53.55 5.83 -26.04
N SER A 137 -53.95 4.60 -25.70
CA SER A 137 -54.81 4.29 -24.57
C SER A 137 -54.06 3.93 -23.29
N TRP A 138 -52.85 3.38 -23.38
CA TRP A 138 -52.07 2.74 -22.31
C TRP A 138 -52.84 1.64 -21.58
N ASP A 139 -53.85 1.06 -22.17
CA ASP A 139 -54.66 -0.03 -21.60
C ASP A 139 -53.93 -1.37 -21.57
N ARG A 140 -52.78 -1.49 -22.24
CA ARG A 140 -51.90 -2.66 -22.20
C ARG A 140 -50.43 -2.22 -22.13
N VAL A 141 -49.85 -2.34 -20.95
CA VAL A 141 -48.42 -2.11 -20.64
C VAL A 141 -47.83 -3.40 -20.14
N LEU A 142 -46.78 -3.85 -20.81
CA LEU A 142 -46.01 -5.01 -20.41
C LEU A 142 -44.87 -4.54 -19.51
N LEU A 143 -44.86 -4.99 -18.24
CA LEU A 143 -43.70 -4.85 -17.37
C LEU A 143 -42.95 -6.17 -17.31
N THR A 144 -41.63 -6.09 -17.38
CA THR A 144 -40.74 -7.20 -17.12
C THR A 144 -39.95 -6.93 -15.86
N THR A 145 -39.82 -7.94 -15.01
CA THR A 145 -39.03 -7.90 -13.78
C THR A 145 -37.94 -8.95 -13.85
N GLU A 146 -36.68 -8.52 -13.78
CA GLU A 146 -35.53 -9.39 -13.79
C GLU A 146 -34.88 -9.38 -12.40
N ASP A 147 -34.66 -10.57 -11.82
CA ASP A 147 -33.91 -10.71 -10.56
C ASP A 147 -32.43 -10.47 -10.79
N ILE A 148 -31.91 -9.36 -10.29
CA ILE A 148 -30.50 -8.99 -10.36
C ILE A 148 -29.78 -9.16 -9.01
N SER A 149 -30.41 -9.83 -8.03
CA SER A 149 -29.87 -9.97 -6.67
C SER A 149 -28.50 -10.64 -6.64
N GLN A 150 -28.28 -11.67 -7.46
CA GLN A 150 -26.97 -12.33 -7.54
C GLN A 150 -25.88 -11.39 -8.05
N CYS A 151 -26.19 -10.65 -9.12
CA CYS A 151 -25.26 -9.69 -9.72
C CYS A 151 -24.95 -8.55 -8.74
N GLN A 152 -25.98 -7.99 -8.10
CA GLN A 152 -25.82 -6.92 -7.12
C GLN A 152 -25.06 -7.40 -5.85
N ASN A 153 -25.30 -8.62 -5.39
CA ASN A 153 -24.57 -9.21 -4.28
C ASN A 153 -23.09 -9.42 -4.65
N ALA A 154 -22.82 -10.01 -5.82
CA ALA A 154 -21.44 -10.22 -6.27
C ALA A 154 -20.69 -8.89 -6.38
N ARG A 155 -21.34 -7.85 -6.92
CA ARG A 155 -20.78 -6.50 -6.99
C ARG A 155 -20.50 -5.91 -5.60
N ARG A 156 -21.47 -5.98 -4.68
CA ARG A 156 -21.31 -5.50 -3.29
C ARG A 156 -20.18 -6.21 -2.56
N ILE A 157 -20.05 -7.53 -2.76
CA ILE A 157 -18.96 -8.32 -2.19
C ILE A 157 -17.62 -7.87 -2.78
N ALA A 158 -17.52 -7.72 -4.10
CA ALA A 158 -16.30 -7.29 -4.76
C ALA A 158 -15.86 -5.87 -4.30
N GLU A 159 -16.80 -4.93 -4.24
CA GLU A 159 -16.57 -3.58 -3.72
C GLU A 159 -16.13 -3.61 -2.24
N SER A 160 -16.77 -4.43 -1.42
CA SER A 160 -16.41 -4.57 -0.01
C SER A 160 -15.02 -5.21 0.17
N LEU A 161 -14.69 -6.26 -0.60
CA LEU A 161 -13.37 -6.89 -0.59
C LEU A 161 -12.27 -5.93 -1.01
N PHE A 162 -12.55 -5.06 -1.99
CA PHE A 162 -11.61 -4.01 -2.40
C PHE A 162 -11.43 -2.95 -1.31
N LEU A 163 -12.52 -2.35 -0.85
CA LEU A 163 -12.49 -1.24 0.11
C LEU A 163 -11.88 -1.62 1.47
N HIS A 164 -12.19 -2.82 1.95
CA HIS A 164 -11.74 -3.31 3.26
C HIS A 164 -10.54 -4.27 3.18
N SER A 165 -9.93 -4.42 1.99
CA SER A 165 -8.67 -5.17 1.89
C SER A 165 -7.60 -4.58 2.81
N PRO A 166 -6.89 -5.41 3.62
CA PRO A 166 -5.78 -4.92 4.44
C PRO A 166 -4.56 -4.52 3.60
N THR A 167 -4.51 -4.93 2.34
CA THR A 167 -3.47 -4.51 1.40
C THR A 167 -3.84 -3.19 0.78
N ALA A 168 -2.90 -2.25 0.75
CA ALA A 168 -3.07 -0.98 0.05
C ALA A 168 -3.17 -1.20 -1.45
N LEU A 169 -4.31 -0.85 -2.06
CA LEU A 169 -4.62 -1.14 -3.46
C LEU A 169 -4.97 0.13 -4.23
N TRP A 170 -4.42 0.24 -5.43
CA TRP A 170 -4.74 1.26 -6.40
C TRP A 170 -5.12 0.62 -7.74
N VAL A 171 -6.32 0.87 -8.22
CA VAL A 171 -6.78 0.40 -9.53
C VAL A 171 -6.70 1.54 -10.53
N LYS A 172 -6.09 1.26 -11.67
CA LYS A 172 -5.84 2.23 -12.75
C LYS A 172 -6.28 1.66 -14.10
N ASP A 173 -6.56 2.56 -15.02
CA ASP A 173 -6.82 2.26 -16.42
C ASP A 173 -5.63 2.75 -17.27
N TYR A 174 -4.98 1.81 -17.96
CA TYR A 174 -3.83 2.01 -18.84
C TYR A 174 -4.19 1.85 -20.33
N SER A 175 -5.49 1.85 -20.66
CA SER A 175 -5.97 1.62 -22.04
C SER A 175 -5.38 2.62 -23.03
N GLN A 176 -5.21 3.87 -22.64
CA GLN A 176 -4.60 4.89 -23.48
C GLN A 176 -3.11 4.62 -23.72
N ILE A 177 -2.37 4.12 -22.72
CA ILE A 177 -0.96 3.71 -22.89
C ILE A 177 -0.89 2.55 -23.88
N LYS A 178 -1.78 1.57 -23.77
CA LYS A 178 -1.85 0.48 -24.74
C LYS A 178 -2.12 0.97 -26.16
N SER A 179 -3.00 1.96 -26.29
CA SER A 179 -3.29 2.61 -27.58
C SER A 179 -2.04 3.32 -28.15
N LEU A 180 -1.31 4.09 -27.30
CA LEU A 180 -0.06 4.73 -27.68
C LEU A 180 0.99 3.70 -28.13
N PHE A 181 1.15 2.61 -27.41
CA PHE A 181 2.07 1.52 -27.79
C PHE A 181 1.68 0.89 -29.13
N ASN A 182 0.41 0.65 -29.37
CA ASN A 182 -0.06 0.12 -30.64
C ASN A 182 0.22 1.10 -31.81
N GLN A 183 0.10 2.41 -31.60
CA GLN A 183 0.45 3.44 -32.59
C GLN A 183 1.96 3.43 -32.89
N LEU A 184 2.83 3.30 -31.87
CA LEU A 184 4.27 3.19 -32.07
C LEU A 184 4.64 1.95 -32.89
N LEU A 185 4.03 0.80 -32.55
CA LEU A 185 4.23 -0.45 -33.32
C LEU A 185 3.77 -0.31 -34.77
N ALA A 186 2.63 0.34 -35.03
CA ALA A 186 2.14 0.63 -36.39
C ALA A 186 3.09 1.56 -37.17
N ASN A 187 3.82 2.42 -36.47
CA ASN A 187 4.87 3.29 -37.04
C ASN A 187 6.27 2.62 -37.10
N ASN A 188 6.34 1.28 -36.97
CA ASN A 188 7.55 0.48 -37.00
C ASN A 188 8.59 0.84 -35.91
N VAL A 189 8.17 1.39 -34.78
CA VAL A 189 9.04 1.56 -33.60
C VAL A 189 9.20 0.18 -32.96
N THR A 190 10.44 -0.33 -32.90
CA THR A 190 10.75 -1.64 -32.31
C THR A 190 11.47 -1.50 -30.97
N ASP A 191 12.09 -0.36 -30.70
CA ASP A 191 12.83 -0.07 -29.48
C ASP A 191 12.22 1.15 -28.78
N LEU A 192 11.48 0.88 -27.70
CA LEU A 192 10.85 1.93 -26.90
C LEU A 192 11.87 2.76 -26.13
N ASP A 193 12.98 2.14 -25.69
CA ASP A 193 14.03 2.84 -24.97
C ASP A 193 14.66 3.93 -25.84
N GLN A 194 15.08 3.57 -27.04
CA GLN A 194 15.61 4.52 -28.01
C GLN A 194 14.60 5.61 -28.38
N TYR A 195 13.32 5.22 -28.52
CA TYR A 195 12.26 6.18 -28.84
C TYR A 195 12.06 7.22 -27.74
N ILE A 196 12.01 6.81 -26.47
CA ILE A 196 11.83 7.73 -25.33
C ILE A 196 13.06 8.64 -25.18
N GLN A 197 14.29 8.13 -25.41
CA GLN A 197 15.51 8.96 -25.37
C GLN A 197 15.48 10.08 -26.43
N GLN A 198 14.92 9.82 -27.61
CA GLN A 198 14.74 10.80 -28.69
C GLN A 198 13.51 11.70 -28.48
N ASN A 199 12.51 11.24 -27.72
CA ASN A 199 11.24 11.92 -27.47
C ASN A 199 10.93 11.94 -25.96
N PRO A 200 11.63 12.72 -25.12
CA PRO A 200 11.46 12.71 -23.66
C PRO A 200 10.03 13.05 -23.20
N ASP A 201 9.31 13.86 -23.96
CA ASP A 201 7.92 14.26 -23.67
C ASP A 201 6.94 13.08 -23.74
N PHE A 202 7.33 11.97 -24.39
CA PHE A 202 6.50 10.76 -24.45
C PHE A 202 6.26 10.14 -23.08
N LEU A 203 7.25 10.20 -22.19
CA LEU A 203 7.10 9.71 -20.81
C LEU A 203 6.02 10.51 -20.07
N PHE A 204 6.01 11.81 -20.24
CA PHE A 204 5.02 12.70 -19.65
C PHE A 204 3.62 12.47 -20.25
N LEU A 205 3.56 12.32 -21.58
CA LEU A 205 2.31 11.96 -22.27
C LEU A 205 1.72 10.65 -21.74
N CYS A 206 2.53 9.60 -21.55
CA CYS A 206 2.08 8.35 -20.95
C CYS A 206 1.52 8.56 -19.54
N PHE A 207 2.20 9.37 -18.73
CA PHE A 207 1.78 9.63 -17.36
C PHE A 207 0.43 10.34 -17.28
N GLU A 208 0.20 11.35 -18.11
CA GLU A 208 -1.08 12.10 -18.14
C GLU A 208 -2.26 11.25 -18.64
N ASN A 209 -1.98 10.20 -19.41
CA ASN A 209 -3.00 9.31 -19.95
C ASN A 209 -3.35 8.12 -19.07
N ILE A 210 -2.83 8.05 -17.84
CA ILE A 210 -3.24 7.07 -16.84
C ILE A 210 -4.44 7.61 -16.07
N ARG A 211 -5.54 6.86 -16.11
CA ARG A 211 -6.72 7.20 -15.32
C ARG A 211 -6.75 6.38 -14.02
N SER A 212 -6.91 7.03 -12.89
CA SER A 212 -7.23 6.34 -11.63
C SER A 212 -8.70 5.91 -11.64
N VAL A 213 -8.93 4.63 -11.34
CA VAL A 213 -10.27 4.06 -11.21
C VAL A 213 -10.74 4.10 -9.76
N GLY A 214 -9.83 3.84 -8.81
CA GLY A 214 -10.12 3.92 -7.39
C GLY A 214 -8.95 3.48 -6.52
N VAL A 215 -9.00 3.89 -5.27
CA VAL A 215 -8.08 3.50 -4.20
C VAL A 215 -8.87 2.95 -3.02
N ASN A 216 -8.29 2.04 -2.25
CA ASN A 216 -8.95 1.54 -1.05
C ASN A 216 -8.49 2.27 0.21
N GLN A 217 -9.17 1.99 1.34
CA GLN A 217 -8.85 2.66 2.61
C GLN A 217 -7.42 2.38 3.06
N ALA A 218 -6.91 1.16 2.92
CA ALA A 218 -5.55 0.81 3.30
C ALA A 218 -4.49 1.62 2.55
N LEU A 219 -4.74 2.02 1.29
CA LEU A 219 -3.84 2.91 0.56
C LEU A 219 -3.87 4.33 1.14
N LEU A 220 -5.04 4.84 1.47
CA LEU A 220 -5.19 6.15 2.09
C LEU A 220 -4.46 6.20 3.44
N ASP A 221 -4.62 5.16 4.26
CA ASP A 221 -3.96 5.04 5.56
C ASP A 221 -2.43 4.95 5.41
N LEU A 222 -1.93 4.17 4.45
CA LEU A 222 -0.49 4.02 4.18
C LEU A 222 0.19 5.37 3.89
N PHE A 223 -0.47 6.20 3.09
CA PHE A 223 0.08 7.51 2.70
C PHE A 223 -0.40 8.68 3.57
N ASN A 224 -1.16 8.40 4.65
CA ASN A 224 -1.76 9.40 5.54
C ASN A 224 -2.69 10.38 4.81
N ALA A 225 -3.50 9.87 3.87
CA ALA A 225 -4.48 10.65 3.14
C ALA A 225 -5.85 10.58 3.82
N ASN A 226 -6.52 11.73 3.97
CA ASN A 226 -7.85 11.79 4.60
C ASN A 226 -8.95 11.19 3.71
N ASN A 227 -8.78 11.27 2.39
CA ASN A 227 -9.70 10.76 1.37
C ASN A 227 -8.98 10.68 0.01
N GLU A 228 -9.66 10.14 -1.00
CA GLU A 228 -9.12 10.02 -2.36
C GLU A 228 -8.69 11.35 -2.96
N GLN A 229 -9.48 12.40 -2.79
CA GLN A 229 -9.17 13.73 -3.33
C GLN A 229 -7.88 14.27 -2.71
N HIS A 230 -7.72 14.12 -1.41
CA HIS A 230 -6.50 14.52 -0.69
C HIS A 230 -5.28 13.72 -1.17
N PHE A 231 -5.43 12.42 -1.41
CA PHE A 231 -4.39 11.59 -1.98
C PHE A 231 -3.96 12.08 -3.37
N TYR A 232 -4.92 12.29 -4.29
CA TYR A 232 -4.62 12.73 -5.65
C TYR A 232 -3.97 14.11 -5.72
N GLN A 233 -4.32 15.03 -4.83
CA GLN A 233 -3.69 16.35 -4.75
C GLN A 233 -2.20 16.29 -4.34
N HIS A 234 -1.80 15.21 -3.64
CA HIS A 234 -0.44 15.06 -3.12
C HIS A 234 0.42 14.03 -3.87
N LEU A 235 -0.03 13.52 -5.01
CA LEU A 235 0.72 12.51 -5.80
C LEU A 235 2.16 12.95 -6.11
N ASN A 236 2.37 14.21 -6.49
CA ASN A 236 3.69 14.75 -6.77
C ASN A 236 4.61 14.79 -5.53
N HIS A 237 4.05 14.88 -4.34
CA HIS A 237 4.80 14.82 -3.09
C HIS A 237 5.16 13.38 -2.73
N ILE A 238 4.19 12.47 -2.82
CA ILE A 238 4.33 11.05 -2.48
C ILE A 238 5.37 10.36 -3.39
N PHE A 239 5.28 10.64 -4.70
CA PHE A 239 6.08 9.97 -5.73
C PHE A 239 7.23 10.81 -6.26
N ARG A 240 7.72 11.80 -5.51
CA ARG A 240 8.69 12.80 -5.97
C ARG A 240 10.06 12.20 -6.33
N GLU A 241 10.54 11.27 -5.51
CA GLU A 241 11.87 10.68 -5.64
C GLU A 241 11.79 9.38 -6.49
N ASN A 242 12.60 9.28 -7.55
CA ASN A 242 12.71 8.11 -8.43
C ASN A 242 11.44 7.70 -9.22
N TYR A 243 10.33 8.44 -9.10
CA TYR A 243 9.09 8.06 -9.78
C TYR A 243 9.24 8.02 -11.30
N GLN A 244 9.86 9.03 -11.91
CA GLN A 244 10.07 9.07 -13.35
C GLN A 244 10.92 7.88 -13.83
N GLN A 245 11.98 7.54 -13.11
CA GLN A 245 12.84 6.40 -13.43
C GLN A 245 12.10 5.07 -13.26
N ASN A 246 11.31 4.95 -12.20
CA ASN A 246 10.51 3.76 -11.94
C ASN A 246 9.41 3.57 -12.99
N PHE A 247 8.72 4.65 -13.36
CA PHE A 247 7.70 4.63 -14.39
C PHE A 247 8.29 4.31 -15.78
N TYR A 248 9.42 4.92 -16.11
CA TYR A 248 10.16 4.60 -17.31
C TYR A 248 10.47 3.10 -17.43
N LYS A 249 11.08 2.50 -16.40
CA LYS A 249 11.36 1.06 -16.35
C LYS A 249 10.09 0.22 -16.48
N GLN A 250 8.98 0.67 -15.91
CA GLN A 250 7.70 0.00 -16.02
C GLN A 250 7.16 0.01 -17.45
N LEU A 251 7.29 1.14 -18.19
CA LEU A 251 6.88 1.20 -19.59
C LEU A 251 7.71 0.26 -20.47
N LEU A 252 9.04 0.19 -20.26
CA LEU A 252 9.90 -0.76 -20.98
C LEU A 252 9.47 -2.21 -20.70
N HIS A 253 9.21 -2.54 -19.45
CA HIS A 253 8.76 -3.87 -19.06
C HIS A 253 7.41 -4.25 -19.70
N LEU A 254 6.48 -3.29 -19.79
CA LEU A 254 5.20 -3.47 -20.49
C LEU A 254 5.39 -3.60 -22.00
N TRP A 255 6.32 -2.85 -22.59
CA TRP A 255 6.65 -2.94 -24.01
C TRP A 255 7.17 -4.33 -24.40
N ASP A 256 8.00 -4.92 -23.54
CA ASP A 256 8.54 -6.29 -23.71
C ASP A 256 7.49 -7.39 -23.50
N GLY A 257 6.21 -7.00 -23.28
CA GLY A 257 5.09 -7.93 -23.13
C GLY A 257 4.90 -8.51 -21.74
N HIS A 258 5.59 -7.99 -20.74
CA HIS A 258 5.40 -8.40 -19.35
C HIS A 258 4.22 -7.66 -18.72
N HIS A 259 3.33 -8.40 -18.07
CA HIS A 259 2.10 -7.86 -17.48
C HIS A 259 2.13 -7.79 -15.94
N GLN A 260 3.27 -8.11 -15.34
CA GLN A 260 3.47 -8.11 -13.89
C GLN A 260 4.84 -7.55 -13.57
N LEU A 261 4.93 -6.69 -12.55
CA LEU A 261 6.18 -6.14 -12.05
C LEU A 261 6.14 -6.13 -10.52
N LYS A 262 7.25 -6.50 -9.90
CA LYS A 262 7.43 -6.44 -8.45
C LYS A 262 8.75 -5.74 -8.14
N ARG A 263 8.72 -4.74 -7.26
CA ARG A 263 9.90 -3.96 -6.89
C ARG A 263 9.78 -3.37 -5.49
N GLU A 264 10.91 -3.19 -4.82
CA GLU A 264 10.99 -2.37 -3.61
C GLU A 264 11.23 -0.90 -4.02
N CYS A 265 10.45 0.00 -3.43
CA CYS A 265 10.50 1.44 -3.68
C CYS A 265 10.51 2.19 -2.36
N GLU A 266 11.06 3.41 -2.40
CA GLU A 266 10.95 4.37 -1.31
C GLU A 266 9.98 5.48 -1.73
N TYR A 267 8.98 5.72 -0.90
CA TYR A 267 8.00 6.78 -1.06
C TYR A 267 7.94 7.63 0.20
N ARG A 268 7.29 8.79 0.11
CA ARG A 268 7.02 9.60 1.30
C ARG A 268 5.52 9.64 1.56
N SER A 269 5.13 9.53 2.84
CA SER A 269 3.75 9.83 3.22
C SER A 269 3.47 11.34 3.02
N ILE A 270 2.20 11.73 3.04
CA ILE A 270 1.81 13.15 2.98
C ILE A 270 2.43 13.93 4.14
N ASN A 271 2.65 13.30 5.29
CA ASN A 271 3.29 13.90 6.46
C ASN A 271 4.83 13.98 6.34
N GLY A 272 5.41 13.43 5.27
CA GLY A 272 6.86 13.45 5.02
C GLY A 272 7.61 12.21 5.53
N ASP A 273 6.94 11.24 6.16
CA ASP A 273 7.57 10.01 6.66
C ASP A 273 8.09 9.17 5.49
N LEU A 274 9.29 8.62 5.62
CA LEU A 274 9.87 7.70 4.64
C LEU A 274 9.22 6.32 4.79
N LEU A 275 8.68 5.81 3.68
CA LEU A 275 8.06 4.50 3.57
C LEU A 275 8.90 3.62 2.66
N HIS A 276 9.30 2.45 3.14
CA HIS A 276 9.85 1.38 2.32
C HIS A 276 8.71 0.46 1.89
N VAL A 277 8.45 0.39 0.60
CA VAL A 277 7.24 -0.26 0.08
C VAL A 277 7.60 -1.29 -0.98
N LEU A 278 6.98 -2.46 -0.89
CA LEU A 278 6.96 -3.43 -1.98
C LEU A 278 5.78 -3.11 -2.89
N GLU A 279 6.07 -2.60 -4.08
CA GLU A 279 5.09 -2.33 -5.12
C GLU A 279 4.93 -3.56 -6.02
N GLN A 280 3.69 -3.97 -6.23
CA GLN A 280 3.31 -5.06 -7.13
C GLN A 280 2.30 -4.54 -8.14
N PHE A 281 2.71 -4.50 -9.40
CA PHE A 281 1.89 -4.07 -10.54
C PHE A 281 1.42 -5.30 -11.30
N VAL A 282 0.12 -5.36 -11.62
CA VAL A 282 -0.48 -6.47 -12.38
C VAL A 282 -1.55 -5.94 -13.32
N ILE A 283 -1.48 -6.32 -14.60
CA ILE A 283 -2.60 -6.22 -15.54
C ILE A 283 -3.43 -7.50 -15.42
N PHE A 284 -4.73 -7.36 -15.15
CA PHE A 284 -5.60 -8.53 -14.99
C PHE A 284 -5.67 -9.36 -16.27
N PRO A 285 -5.84 -10.69 -16.17
CA PRO A 285 -5.87 -11.59 -17.34
C PRO A 285 -6.87 -11.20 -18.40
N ASP A 286 -8.08 -10.79 -17.99
CA ASP A 286 -9.16 -10.39 -18.92
C ASP A 286 -8.89 -9.02 -19.57
N SER A 287 -8.06 -8.19 -18.93
CA SER A 287 -7.67 -6.84 -19.40
C SER A 287 -6.35 -6.81 -20.20
N LYS A 288 -5.73 -7.96 -20.51
CA LYS A 288 -4.45 -8.01 -21.24
C LYS A 288 -4.51 -7.45 -22.65
N HIS A 289 -5.69 -7.43 -23.26
CA HIS A 289 -5.87 -6.93 -24.62
C HIS A 289 -5.91 -5.41 -24.70
N ASN A 290 -6.51 -4.77 -23.69
CA ASN A 290 -6.81 -3.34 -23.68
C ASN A 290 -6.20 -2.56 -22.51
N TRP A 291 -5.72 -3.25 -21.44
CA TRP A 291 -5.14 -2.68 -20.23
C TRP A 291 -6.07 -1.73 -19.44
N ASP A 292 -7.38 -1.93 -19.53
CA ASP A 292 -8.38 -1.10 -18.85
C ASP A 292 -8.45 -1.35 -17.34
N THR A 293 -7.90 -2.49 -16.86
CA THR A 293 -7.86 -2.82 -15.44
C THR A 293 -6.48 -3.27 -15.01
N VAL A 294 -5.81 -2.37 -14.31
CA VAL A 294 -4.47 -2.54 -13.75
C VAL A 294 -4.55 -2.36 -12.24
N GLN A 295 -4.03 -3.30 -11.48
CA GLN A 295 -3.92 -3.20 -10.03
C GLN A 295 -2.48 -2.95 -9.62
N ILE A 296 -2.30 -1.98 -8.71
CA ILE A 296 -1.04 -1.76 -8.00
C ILE A 296 -1.30 -2.03 -6.53
N ALA A 297 -0.59 -3.00 -5.97
CA ALA A 297 -0.63 -3.30 -4.55
C ALA A 297 0.65 -2.80 -3.88
N PHE A 298 0.50 -2.22 -2.69
CA PHE A 298 1.59 -1.69 -1.89
C PHE A 298 1.63 -2.41 -0.54
N THR A 299 2.78 -2.99 -0.21
CA THR A 299 3.02 -3.60 1.09
C THR A 299 4.07 -2.79 1.82
N ASP A 300 3.73 -2.27 2.98
CA ASP A 300 4.67 -1.54 3.84
C ASP A 300 5.73 -2.50 4.41
N LEU A 301 6.99 -2.21 4.14
CA LEU A 301 8.16 -2.93 4.64
C LEU A 301 8.97 -2.08 5.64
N THR A 302 8.47 -0.90 6.01
CA THR A 302 9.23 0.09 6.78
C THR A 302 9.72 -0.46 8.13
N GLU A 303 8.83 -1.07 8.90
CA GLU A 303 9.19 -1.68 10.18
C GLU A 303 10.14 -2.88 10.01
N ARG A 304 9.91 -3.68 8.98
CA ARG A 304 10.81 -4.80 8.67
C ARG A 304 12.23 -4.31 8.34
N LYS A 305 12.36 -3.28 7.51
CA LYS A 305 13.67 -2.68 7.15
C LYS A 305 14.36 -2.09 8.37
N LYS A 306 13.64 -1.36 9.22
CA LYS A 306 14.18 -0.84 10.49
C LYS A 306 14.71 -1.96 11.40
N LEU A 307 13.97 -3.07 11.49
CA LEU A 307 14.40 -4.23 12.26
C LEU A 307 15.62 -4.92 11.64
N GLU A 308 15.66 -5.07 10.31
CA GLU A 308 16.81 -5.62 9.60
C GLU A 308 18.07 -4.76 9.84
N ASP A 309 17.95 -3.44 9.73
CA ASP A 309 19.05 -2.50 10.00
C ASP A 309 19.50 -2.54 11.47
N HIS A 310 18.52 -2.61 12.39
CA HIS A 310 18.83 -2.74 13.82
C HIS A 310 19.54 -4.06 14.13
N LEU A 311 19.10 -5.18 13.56
CA LEU A 311 19.73 -6.48 13.70
C LEU A 311 21.15 -6.47 13.10
N LEU A 312 21.32 -5.87 11.93
CA LEU A 312 22.64 -5.72 11.30
C LEU A 312 23.58 -4.89 12.16
N TYR A 313 23.08 -3.79 12.72
CA TYR A 313 23.84 -2.96 13.64
C TYR A 313 24.22 -3.76 14.90
N ALA A 314 23.25 -4.42 15.56
CA ALA A 314 23.46 -5.21 16.76
C ALA A 314 24.42 -6.40 16.53
N SER A 315 24.41 -6.98 15.33
CA SER A 315 25.32 -8.06 14.96
C SER A 315 26.78 -7.62 14.86
N LYS A 316 27.03 -6.33 14.64
CA LYS A 316 28.38 -5.77 14.45
C LYS A 316 28.87 -4.94 15.63
N HIS A 317 27.99 -4.49 16.52
CA HIS A 317 28.33 -3.58 17.61
C HIS A 317 28.12 -4.24 18.98
N ASP A 318 28.94 -3.83 19.95
CA ASP A 318 28.80 -4.19 21.35
C ASP A 318 27.71 -3.34 22.01
N GLN A 319 26.77 -3.97 22.71
CA GLN A 319 25.60 -3.31 23.26
C GLN A 319 25.92 -2.27 24.33
N LEU A 320 26.98 -2.53 25.16
CA LEU A 320 27.36 -1.63 26.24
C LEU A 320 28.09 -0.39 25.74
N THR A 321 29.00 -0.57 24.77
CA THR A 321 29.90 0.48 24.32
C THR A 321 29.55 1.11 23.00
N GLN A 322 28.72 0.44 22.20
CA GLN A 322 28.40 0.84 20.81
C GLN A 322 29.65 0.94 19.91
N LEU A 323 30.78 0.33 20.31
CA LEU A 323 31.91 0.03 19.42
C LEU A 323 31.63 -1.21 18.62
N TYR A 324 32.47 -1.52 17.64
CA TYR A 324 32.39 -2.80 16.98
C TYR A 324 32.60 -3.95 18.00
N ASN A 325 31.87 -5.05 17.76
CA ASN A 325 31.99 -6.24 18.62
C ASN A 325 33.06 -7.22 18.10
N ARG A 326 33.27 -8.31 18.83
CA ARG A 326 34.22 -9.36 18.50
C ARG A 326 33.89 -10.00 17.11
N THR A 327 32.63 -10.15 16.78
CA THR A 327 32.19 -10.75 15.49
C THR A 327 32.65 -9.89 14.32
N PHE A 328 32.45 -8.57 14.40
CA PHE A 328 32.95 -7.64 13.40
C PHE A 328 34.49 -7.70 13.29
N PHE A 329 35.19 -7.67 14.43
CA PHE A 329 36.65 -7.73 14.46
C PHE A 329 37.19 -8.99 13.73
N VAL A 330 36.63 -10.18 14.02
CA VAL A 330 37.03 -11.44 13.35
C VAL A 330 36.75 -11.37 11.85
N GLY A 331 35.59 -10.88 11.44
CA GLY A 331 35.25 -10.70 10.01
C GLY A 331 36.17 -9.72 9.30
N GLU A 332 36.57 -8.62 9.96
CA GLU A 332 37.47 -7.64 9.40
C GLU A 332 38.91 -8.21 9.24
N ILE A 333 39.37 -9.02 10.19
CA ILE A 333 40.65 -9.75 10.05
C ILE A 333 40.59 -10.68 8.85
N GLN A 334 39.54 -11.47 8.68
CA GLN A 334 39.39 -12.37 7.54
C GLN A 334 39.39 -11.60 6.21
N ARG A 335 38.70 -10.44 6.15
CA ARG A 335 38.73 -9.56 4.98
C ARG A 335 40.13 -9.07 4.66
N LEU A 336 40.86 -8.58 5.67
CA LEU A 336 42.21 -8.08 5.51
C LEU A 336 43.23 -9.18 5.13
N GLN A 337 43.02 -10.45 5.52
CA GLN A 337 43.85 -11.58 5.08
C GLN A 337 43.75 -11.86 3.58
N THR A 338 42.68 -11.43 2.94
CA THR A 338 42.42 -11.64 1.50
C THR A 338 42.60 -10.37 0.65
N THR A 339 42.71 -9.21 1.28
CA THR A 339 42.80 -7.92 0.59
C THR A 339 44.24 -7.37 0.72
N PRO A 340 44.96 -7.13 -0.37
CA PRO A 340 46.29 -6.51 -0.30
C PRO A 340 46.25 -5.12 0.37
N PHE A 341 47.21 -4.86 1.24
CA PHE A 341 47.42 -3.54 1.86
C PHE A 341 48.94 -3.22 1.89
N SER A 342 49.31 -1.95 1.98
CA SER A 342 50.68 -1.55 2.09
C SER A 342 51.24 -1.70 3.52
N SER A 343 50.41 -1.46 4.49
CA SER A 343 50.70 -1.64 5.93
C SER A 343 49.44 -1.79 6.77
N LEU A 344 49.53 -2.53 7.84
CA LEU A 344 48.48 -2.66 8.85
C LEU A 344 49.09 -2.55 10.25
N SER A 345 48.53 -1.66 11.06
CA SER A 345 48.88 -1.57 12.49
C SER A 345 47.70 -2.01 13.36
N CYS A 346 48.05 -2.51 14.54
CA CYS A 346 47.06 -2.94 15.51
C CYS A 346 47.49 -2.40 16.92
N ILE A 347 46.50 -1.89 17.68
CA ILE A 347 46.68 -1.50 19.09
C ILE A 347 45.70 -2.34 19.90
N TYR A 348 46.24 -3.09 20.89
CA TYR A 348 45.49 -3.76 21.94
C TYR A 348 45.45 -2.89 23.19
N LEU A 349 44.30 -2.79 23.82
CA LEU A 349 44.10 -1.99 25.03
C LEU A 349 43.27 -2.78 26.05
N ASP A 350 43.63 -2.72 27.31
CA ASP A 350 42.96 -3.44 28.39
C ASP A 350 42.80 -2.54 29.62
N ILE A 351 41.60 -2.49 30.21
CA ILE A 351 41.35 -1.66 31.41
C ILE A 351 41.89 -2.37 32.65
N ASN A 352 42.90 -1.79 33.24
CA ASN A 352 43.52 -2.33 34.45
C ASN A 352 42.62 -2.21 35.69
N GLY A 353 42.49 -3.31 36.44
CA GLY A 353 41.80 -3.33 37.73
C GLY A 353 40.28 -3.35 37.66
N LEU A 354 39.68 -3.58 36.49
CA LEU A 354 38.22 -3.62 36.33
C LEU A 354 37.57 -4.67 37.24
N LYS A 355 38.17 -5.87 37.36
CA LYS A 355 37.65 -6.92 38.25
C LYS A 355 37.56 -6.46 39.69
N ARG A 356 38.61 -5.81 40.20
CA ARG A 356 38.64 -5.27 41.57
C ARG A 356 37.56 -4.22 41.81
N ILE A 357 37.30 -3.36 40.81
CA ILE A 357 36.25 -2.35 40.90
C ILE A 357 34.87 -3.02 40.90
N ASN A 358 34.64 -4.02 40.07
CA ASN A 358 33.41 -4.81 40.07
C ASN A 358 33.18 -5.50 41.43
N ASP A 359 34.22 -6.11 41.99
CA ASP A 359 34.13 -6.83 43.28
C ASP A 359 33.86 -5.87 44.47
N LEU A 360 34.38 -4.66 44.43
CA LEU A 360 34.25 -3.66 45.53
C LEU A 360 33.02 -2.76 45.40
N GLN A 361 32.62 -2.41 44.17
CA GLN A 361 31.62 -1.36 43.92
C GLN A 361 30.45 -1.83 43.02
N GLY A 362 30.49 -3.08 42.57
CA GLY A 362 29.47 -3.67 41.74
C GLY A 362 29.69 -3.45 40.24
N HIS A 363 29.08 -4.30 39.45
CA HIS A 363 29.20 -4.32 37.97
C HIS A 363 28.77 -3.01 37.30
N HIS A 364 27.83 -2.27 37.90
CA HIS A 364 27.37 -0.99 37.33
C HIS A 364 28.53 0.04 37.22
N ILE A 365 29.43 0.11 38.24
CA ILE A 365 30.57 1.03 38.17
C ILE A 365 31.59 0.56 37.13
N GLY A 366 31.79 -0.75 37.01
CA GLY A 366 32.64 -1.30 35.96
C GLY A 366 32.10 -1.02 34.54
N ASP A 367 30.78 -1.14 34.33
CA ASP A 367 30.16 -0.81 33.09
C ASP A 367 30.31 0.68 32.71
N LEU A 368 30.21 1.58 33.70
CA LEU A 368 30.49 3.01 33.49
C LEU A 368 31.94 3.27 33.07
N LEU A 369 32.92 2.56 33.66
CA LEU A 369 34.33 2.68 33.27
C LEU A 369 34.54 2.20 31.82
N ILE A 370 33.94 1.08 31.46
CA ILE A 370 33.99 0.53 30.10
C ILE A 370 33.37 1.51 29.08
N GLN A 371 32.21 2.08 29.40
CA GLN A 371 31.54 3.06 28.55
C GLN A 371 32.36 4.36 28.41
N ARG A 372 32.95 4.85 29.50
CA ARG A 372 33.81 6.04 29.49
C ARG A 372 35.01 5.82 28.56
N PHE A 373 35.72 4.68 28.73
CA PHE A 373 36.85 4.34 27.89
C PHE A 373 36.46 4.18 26.40
N ALA A 374 35.36 3.51 26.13
CA ALA A 374 34.82 3.38 24.77
C ALA A 374 34.54 4.75 24.12
N ASN A 375 33.91 5.68 24.83
CA ASN A 375 33.64 7.03 24.38
C ASN A 375 34.93 7.81 24.06
N LEU A 376 35.95 7.65 24.91
CA LEU A 376 37.27 8.22 24.70
C LEU A 376 37.91 7.67 23.40
N LEU A 377 37.87 6.36 23.20
CA LEU A 377 38.39 5.75 21.98
C LEU A 377 37.61 6.21 20.70
N LYS A 378 36.28 6.30 20.78
CA LYS A 378 35.46 6.88 19.69
C LYS A 378 35.90 8.30 19.34
N LYS A 379 36.07 9.16 20.36
CA LYS A 379 36.51 10.56 20.19
C LYS A 379 37.87 10.62 19.55
N SER A 380 38.81 9.78 20.01
CA SER A 380 40.17 9.73 19.49
C SER A 380 40.30 9.26 18.03
N THR A 381 39.31 8.52 17.52
CA THR A 381 39.33 7.90 16.18
C THR A 381 38.33 8.48 15.23
N ILE A 382 37.48 9.45 15.62
CA ILE A 382 36.33 9.95 14.85
C ILE A 382 36.70 10.49 13.45
N THR A 383 37.89 11.00 13.26
CA THR A 383 38.38 11.55 11.98
C THR A 383 39.28 10.57 11.22
N THR A 384 39.35 9.32 11.65
CA THR A 384 40.25 8.32 11.06
C THR A 384 39.48 7.18 10.43
N PRO A 385 40.03 6.44 9.45
CA PRO A 385 39.43 5.25 8.86
C PRO A 385 39.63 3.99 9.75
N TYR A 386 39.97 4.15 11.03
CA TYR A 386 40.29 3.06 11.91
C TYR A 386 39.05 2.44 12.55
N SER A 387 39.06 1.13 12.72
CA SER A 387 37.99 0.42 13.42
C SER A 387 38.38 0.13 14.87
N VAL A 388 37.47 0.49 15.78
CA VAL A 388 37.66 0.24 17.23
C VAL A 388 36.64 -0.84 17.63
N SER A 389 37.16 -1.93 18.19
CA SER A 389 36.35 -3.08 18.60
C SER A 389 36.55 -3.37 20.09
N ARG A 390 35.48 -3.75 20.81
CA ARG A 390 35.53 -4.41 22.09
C ARG A 390 35.48 -5.93 21.85
N ILE A 391 36.56 -6.63 22.25
CA ILE A 391 36.68 -8.07 21.97
C ILE A 391 36.48 -8.97 23.19
N GLY A 392 36.53 -8.38 24.40
CA GLY A 392 36.35 -9.06 25.67
C GLY A 392 35.73 -8.12 26.70
N GLY A 393 35.72 -8.50 27.98
CA GLY A 393 35.19 -7.71 29.09
C GLY A 393 35.80 -6.32 29.18
N ASP A 394 37.13 -6.28 29.32
CA ASP A 394 37.99 -5.12 29.47
C ASP A 394 38.92 -4.88 28.26
N GLU A 395 38.81 -5.71 27.22
CA GLU A 395 39.75 -5.73 26.11
C GLU A 395 39.18 -4.99 24.89
N PHE A 396 40.00 -4.11 24.32
CA PHE A 396 39.67 -3.32 23.11
C PHE A 396 40.80 -3.45 22.07
N VAL A 397 40.44 -3.36 20.82
CA VAL A 397 41.40 -3.41 19.70
C VAL A 397 41.08 -2.32 18.70
N ILE A 398 42.14 -1.63 18.26
CA ILE A 398 42.06 -0.70 17.14
C ILE A 398 42.80 -1.30 15.94
N LEU A 399 42.11 -1.51 14.83
CA LEU A 399 42.73 -1.88 13.55
C LEU A 399 42.95 -0.61 12.72
N MET A 400 44.14 -0.45 12.23
CA MET A 400 44.60 0.75 11.51
C MET A 400 45.18 0.35 10.15
N PRO A 401 44.31 0.15 9.10
CA PRO A 401 44.79 -0.08 7.75
C PRO A 401 45.58 1.10 7.21
N GLU A 402 46.51 0.84 6.33
CA GLU A 402 47.39 1.83 5.67
C GLU A 402 48.14 2.73 6.66
N SER A 403 48.60 2.15 7.80
CA SER A 403 49.24 2.88 8.89
C SER A 403 50.55 2.25 9.31
N ASN A 404 51.44 3.07 9.91
CA ASN A 404 52.76 2.71 10.40
C ASN A 404 52.96 3.13 11.86
N TYR A 405 54.15 2.92 12.40
CA TYR A 405 54.50 3.31 13.79
C TYR A 405 54.27 4.79 14.10
N GLN A 406 54.47 5.70 13.17
CA GLN A 406 54.25 7.13 13.40
C GLN A 406 52.75 7.44 13.60
N HIS A 407 51.89 6.78 12.85
CA HIS A 407 50.44 6.91 13.01
C HIS A 407 49.97 6.33 14.36
N ILE A 408 50.59 5.22 14.82
CA ILE A 408 50.32 4.65 16.13
C ILE A 408 50.72 5.65 17.23
N GLU A 409 51.95 6.18 17.17
CA GLU A 409 52.46 7.13 18.18
C GLU A 409 51.58 8.38 18.28
N LEU A 410 51.12 8.91 17.16
CA LEU A 410 50.22 10.05 17.14
C LEU A 410 48.88 9.71 17.81
N LEU A 411 48.27 8.56 17.45
CA LEU A 411 47.01 8.14 18.04
C LEU A 411 47.15 7.85 19.52
N LEU A 412 48.23 7.18 19.95
CA LEU A 412 48.50 6.90 21.35
C LEU A 412 48.72 8.17 22.19
N LYS A 413 49.33 9.20 21.59
CA LYS A 413 49.45 10.51 22.26
C LYS A 413 48.06 11.11 22.52
N ILE A 414 47.16 11.07 21.54
CA ILE A 414 45.78 11.57 21.69
C ILE A 414 45.05 10.75 22.74
N ILE A 415 45.12 9.42 22.70
CA ILE A 415 44.44 8.53 23.65
C ILE A 415 44.94 8.80 25.10
N LYS A 416 46.27 8.94 25.30
CA LYS A 416 46.84 9.23 26.60
C LYS A 416 46.40 10.58 27.16
N GLN A 417 46.35 11.62 26.31
CA GLN A 417 45.82 12.93 26.69
C GLN A 417 44.32 12.87 27.10
N GLU A 418 43.52 12.14 26.36
CA GLU A 418 42.12 11.96 26.72
C GLU A 418 41.95 11.16 28.02
N ILE A 419 42.80 10.15 28.28
CA ILE A 419 42.83 9.42 29.57
C ILE A 419 43.21 10.34 30.73
N GLU A 420 44.22 11.17 30.57
CA GLU A 420 44.64 12.14 31.61
C GLU A 420 43.53 13.14 31.92
N LEU A 421 42.84 13.66 30.89
CA LEU A 421 41.69 14.53 31.07
C LEU A 421 40.53 13.82 31.79
N ASP A 422 40.27 12.54 31.42
CA ASP A 422 39.25 11.75 32.09
C ASP A 422 39.57 11.50 33.56
N GLN A 423 40.83 11.24 33.90
CA GLN A 423 41.29 11.04 35.29
C GLN A 423 41.11 12.31 36.13
N ILE A 424 41.38 13.49 35.58
CA ILE A 424 41.12 14.78 36.22
C ILE A 424 39.65 14.98 36.52
N ASN A 425 38.81 14.65 35.56
CA ASN A 425 37.35 14.82 35.68
C ASN A 425 36.70 13.75 36.57
N ASN A 426 37.30 12.58 36.70
CA ASN A 426 36.76 11.43 37.44
C ASN A 426 37.79 10.85 38.44
N PRO A 427 38.28 11.61 39.43
CA PRO A 427 39.37 11.18 40.32
C PRO A 427 39.01 10.00 41.23
N GLN A 428 37.73 9.74 41.47
CA GLN A 428 37.27 8.60 42.30
C GLN A 428 37.42 7.26 41.58
N HIS A 429 37.37 7.26 40.23
CA HIS A 429 37.48 6.07 39.39
C HIS A 429 38.42 6.34 38.20
N PRO A 430 39.73 6.49 38.45
CA PRO A 430 40.69 6.82 37.40
C PRO A 430 40.85 5.65 36.43
N LEU A 431 40.85 5.95 35.14
CA LEU A 431 41.12 4.98 34.08
C LEU A 431 42.63 4.67 34.04
N HIS A 432 42.96 3.40 34.13
CA HIS A 432 44.30 2.88 33.86
C HIS A 432 44.20 1.84 32.78
N VAL A 433 45.00 1.97 31.73
CA VAL A 433 44.91 1.13 30.53
C VAL A 433 46.29 0.59 30.19
N ALA A 434 46.37 -0.73 30.01
CA ALA A 434 47.55 -1.39 29.45
C ALA A 434 47.46 -1.32 27.91
N ILE A 435 48.59 -1.07 27.27
CA ILE A 435 48.65 -0.79 25.83
C ILE A 435 49.75 -1.62 25.16
N GLY A 436 49.40 -2.33 24.09
CA GLY A 436 50.38 -2.98 23.23
C GLY A 436 50.06 -2.74 21.77
N TYR A 437 51.06 -2.62 20.93
CA TYR A 437 50.88 -2.34 19.55
C TYR A 437 51.94 -3.01 18.63
N ALA A 438 51.59 -3.20 17.37
CA ALA A 438 52.52 -3.72 16.37
C ALA A 438 52.08 -3.25 14.95
N THR A 439 53.00 -3.39 14.00
CA THR A 439 52.78 -3.09 12.57
C THR A 439 53.29 -4.24 11.70
N THR A 440 52.60 -4.54 10.62
CA THR A 440 53.05 -5.45 9.56
C THR A 440 52.90 -4.80 8.19
N HIS A 441 53.72 -5.18 7.25
CA HIS A 441 53.67 -4.78 5.86
C HIS A 441 53.21 -5.96 4.94
N HIS A 442 52.75 -7.05 5.55
CA HIS A 442 52.38 -8.24 4.81
C HIS A 442 51.08 -8.86 5.30
N TYR A 443 50.11 -8.99 4.45
CA TYR A 443 48.76 -9.50 4.79
C TYR A 443 48.77 -10.94 5.35
N LYS A 444 49.75 -11.79 4.99
CA LYS A 444 49.90 -13.15 5.54
C LYS A 444 50.34 -13.18 6.98
N ASN A 445 50.85 -12.08 7.51
CA ASN A 445 51.41 -12.00 8.88
C ASN A 445 50.45 -11.32 9.87
N ILE A 446 49.16 -11.26 9.59
CA ILE A 446 48.16 -10.61 10.45
C ILE A 446 48.06 -11.34 11.80
N ASP A 447 48.08 -12.66 11.83
CA ASP A 447 48.04 -13.43 13.08
C ASP A 447 49.27 -13.17 13.96
N GLU A 448 50.45 -13.02 13.38
CA GLU A 448 51.69 -12.63 14.09
C GLU A 448 51.62 -11.19 14.59
N LEU A 449 51.05 -10.28 13.79
CA LEU A 449 50.79 -8.91 14.19
C LEU A 449 49.94 -8.84 15.48
N LEU A 450 48.79 -9.53 15.46
CA LEU A 450 47.88 -9.58 16.60
C LEU A 450 48.55 -10.16 17.86
N LYS A 451 49.23 -11.32 17.73
CA LYS A 451 49.97 -11.96 18.84
C LYS A 451 51.07 -11.06 19.42
N LYS A 452 51.73 -10.30 18.54
CA LYS A 452 52.80 -9.38 18.99
C LYS A 452 52.23 -8.20 19.76
N ALA A 453 51.14 -7.60 19.28
CA ALA A 453 50.48 -6.49 19.97
C ALA A 453 49.90 -6.91 21.32
N ASP A 454 49.22 -8.06 21.37
CA ASP A 454 48.67 -8.65 22.61
C ASP A 454 49.77 -8.96 23.62
N LYS A 455 50.89 -9.58 23.22
CA LYS A 455 52.02 -9.87 24.08
C LYS A 455 52.60 -8.58 24.73
N ILE A 456 52.71 -7.51 23.94
CA ILE A 456 53.21 -6.24 24.44
C ILE A 456 52.23 -5.64 25.47
N MET A 457 50.93 -5.66 25.18
CA MET A 457 49.88 -5.22 26.08
C MET A 457 49.91 -5.99 27.42
N TYR A 458 50.07 -7.33 27.33
CA TYR A 458 50.18 -8.15 28.54
C TYR A 458 51.42 -7.82 29.42
N GLN A 459 52.56 -7.51 28.80
CA GLN A 459 53.74 -7.05 29.49
C GLN A 459 53.50 -5.71 30.21
N ASP A 460 52.84 -4.75 29.55
CA ASP A 460 52.49 -3.48 30.11
C ASP A 460 51.51 -3.65 31.32
N LYS A 461 50.54 -4.56 31.16
CA LYS A 461 49.61 -4.94 32.24
C LYS A 461 50.35 -5.52 33.48
N GLN A 462 51.32 -6.39 33.25
CA GLN A 462 52.13 -6.93 34.35
C GLN A 462 52.94 -5.86 35.05
N ALA A 463 53.58 -4.96 34.33
CA ALA A 463 54.33 -3.83 34.90
C ALA A 463 53.47 -2.94 35.81
N TYR A 464 52.24 -2.66 35.39
CA TYR A 464 51.26 -1.90 36.18
C TYR A 464 50.96 -2.56 37.55
N TYR A 465 50.78 -3.89 37.58
CA TYR A 465 50.51 -4.59 38.86
C TYR A 465 51.72 -4.70 39.77
N LEU A 466 52.91 -4.84 39.20
CA LEU A 466 54.15 -4.85 40.00
C LEU A 466 54.42 -3.52 40.76
N LEU A 467 54.08 -2.38 40.09
CA LEU A 467 54.22 -1.05 40.70
C LEU A 467 53.19 -0.74 41.79
N LYS A 468 52.13 -1.52 41.92
CA LYS A 468 51.06 -1.34 42.91
C LYS A 468 51.16 -2.32 44.10
N THR A 469 52.13 -3.23 44.08
CA THR A 469 52.39 -4.21 45.16
C THR A 469 53.45 -3.72 46.15
N ASP A 470 54.09 -2.58 45.87
CA ASP A 470 54.94 -1.81 46.80
C ASP A 470 54.12 -0.61 47.36
#